data_03f850ffec5619ff4f7cd583f9710357
#
_entry.id   03f850ffec5619ff4f7cd583f9710357
#
_cell.length_a   1.000
_cell.length_b   1.000
_cell.length_c   1.000
_cell.angle_alpha   90.00
_cell.angle_beta   90.00
_cell.angle_gamma   90.00
#
_symmetry.space_group_name_H-M   'P 1'
#
loop_
_entity.id
_entity.type
_entity.pdbx_description
1 polymer ?
#
loop_
_entity_poly.entity_id
_entity_poly.type
_entity_poly.pdbx_seq_one_letter_code
_entity_poly.pdbx_strand_id
1 'polypeptide(L)'
;KGSQDQADASETTLREETTPVQTQQTQSQQALERLFDDGVEAQEKQLVLAQDLVPADIRRLNQELRGGQNYQSIDDIIDRNNVFNSELNDAVRAAAGKHQIVYVAGKAKERARIVEKIEGKYNGQLNYITDVSRATVTITKPGEADDFIRTLSGSFHVVDEGYAGPRRGSDGYSGYYDKKLMVINSEGLIGEVIIIERNLFEAKKGIGHQLYKIQRGSDIDITLNKIPDGPIKKRLQALLGDDEAVRAAARLEGTNLYETAHARMDPEFVQLTGNLLNDPPQLSSVAANSAPVSSTVR
;
A
#
# COMPACT_ATOMS: atom_id res chain seq x y z
N LYS A 1 23.38 33.70 -75.18
CA LYS A 1 22.71 32.42 -75.39
C LYS A 1 23.15 31.54 -74.24
N GLY A 2 22.57 31.41 -73.20
CA GLY A 2 21.28 31.24 -72.67
C GLY A 2 21.01 29.78 -72.45
N SER A 3 21.15 29.23 -71.31
CA SER A 3 20.24 28.17 -70.83
C SER A 3 20.35 28.10 -69.33
N GLN A 4 19.25 28.38 -68.67
CA GLN A 4 18.99 28.17 -67.28
C GLN A 4 18.53 26.71 -67.12
N ASP A 5 19.18 25.93 -66.25
CA ASP A 5 18.64 24.69 -65.75
C ASP A 5 18.23 24.93 -64.32
N GLN A 6 16.93 24.81 -64.09
CA GLN A 6 16.28 24.79 -62.81
C GLN A 6 16.59 23.43 -62.12
N ALA A 7 17.18 23.49 -60.93
CA ALA A 7 17.28 22.39 -60.02
C ALA A 7 16.08 22.45 -59.06
N ASP A 8 15.20 21.46 -59.19
CA ASP A 8 14.03 21.23 -58.37
C ASP A 8 14.50 20.59 -57.05
N ALA A 9 14.44 21.33 -55.97
CA ALA A 9 14.74 20.82 -54.64
C ALA A 9 13.45 20.28 -53.99
N SER A 10 13.27 18.98 -54.05
CA SER A 10 12.22 18.28 -53.32
C SER A 10 12.54 18.30 -51.82
N GLU A 11 11.87 19.16 -51.09
CA GLU A 11 11.78 19.16 -49.65
C GLU A 11 11.02 17.91 -49.18
N THR A 12 11.76 16.90 -48.73
CA THR A 12 11.18 15.73 -48.05
C THR A 12 10.86 16.13 -46.62
N THR A 13 9.62 16.47 -46.36
CA THR A 13 9.08 16.71 -45.02
C THR A 13 9.08 15.39 -44.26
N LEU A 14 10.07 15.18 -43.41
CA LEU A 14 10.05 14.14 -42.40
C LEU A 14 8.92 14.42 -41.39
N ARG A 15 7.77 13.80 -41.58
CA ARG A 15 6.77 13.69 -40.51
C ARG A 15 7.36 12.78 -39.46
N GLU A 16 7.76 13.35 -38.33
CA GLU A 16 7.98 12.58 -37.10
C GLU A 16 6.66 11.93 -36.68
N GLU A 17 6.54 10.65 -36.91
CA GLU A 17 5.51 9.82 -36.30
C GLU A 17 5.84 9.76 -34.80
N THR A 18 5.22 10.63 -34.01
CA THR A 18 5.20 10.51 -32.54
C THR A 18 4.56 9.19 -32.19
N THR A 19 5.38 8.30 -31.64
CA THR A 19 4.98 6.96 -31.22
C THR A 19 3.81 7.04 -30.22
N PRO A 20 2.87 6.08 -30.25
CA PRO A 20 1.70 6.03 -29.35
C PRO A 20 2.03 6.13 -27.85
N VAL A 21 3.25 5.74 -27.46
CA VAL A 21 3.78 5.80 -26.10
C VAL A 21 4.01 7.23 -25.62
N GLN A 22 4.54 8.11 -26.48
CA GLN A 22 4.74 9.53 -26.13
C GLN A 22 3.42 10.28 -25.96
N THR A 23 2.42 9.96 -26.80
CA THR A 23 1.09 10.57 -26.69
C THR A 23 0.35 10.14 -25.43
N GLN A 24 0.50 8.87 -25.01
CA GLN A 24 -0.08 8.37 -23.76
C GLN A 24 0.61 8.97 -22.53
N GLN A 25 1.92 9.15 -22.55
CA GLN A 25 2.69 9.76 -21.47
C GLN A 25 2.30 11.23 -21.27
N THR A 26 2.09 11.98 -22.35
CA THR A 26 1.65 13.38 -22.31
C THR A 26 0.21 13.52 -21.81
N GLN A 27 -0.69 12.61 -22.18
CA GLN A 27 -2.07 12.60 -21.70
C GLN A 27 -2.15 12.23 -20.22
N SER A 28 -1.26 11.38 -19.74
CA SER A 28 -1.19 10.99 -18.32
C SER A 28 -0.65 12.10 -17.44
N GLN A 29 0.39 12.80 -17.91
CA GLN A 29 0.91 14.00 -17.26
C GLN A 29 -0.14 15.11 -17.20
N GLN A 30 -0.86 15.35 -18.29
CA GLN A 30 -1.96 16.31 -18.33
C GLN A 30 -3.14 15.91 -17.45
N ALA A 31 -3.41 14.61 -17.28
CA ALA A 31 -4.44 14.15 -16.36
C ALA A 31 -4.03 14.34 -14.88
N LEU A 32 -2.75 14.12 -14.56
CA LEU A 32 -2.17 14.45 -13.25
C LEU A 32 -2.16 15.96 -13.00
N GLU A 33 -1.73 16.74 -13.96
CA GLU A 33 -1.75 18.21 -13.90
C GLU A 33 -3.18 18.73 -13.73
N ARG A 34 -4.16 18.16 -14.42
CA ARG A 34 -5.58 18.49 -14.22
C ARG A 34 -6.12 18.08 -12.85
N LEU A 35 -5.66 16.97 -12.29
CA LEU A 35 -5.99 16.59 -10.93
C LEU A 35 -5.37 17.52 -9.88
N PHE A 36 -4.25 18.19 -10.25
CA PHE A 36 -3.49 19.03 -9.31
C PHE A 36 -3.47 20.53 -9.65
N ASP A 37 -3.89 20.99 -10.85
CA ASP A 37 -3.60 22.36 -11.33
C ASP A 37 -4.81 23.28 -11.59
N ASP A 38 -6.02 22.82 -11.71
CA ASP A 38 -7.13 23.71 -12.10
C ASP A 38 -8.04 24.15 -10.95
N GLY A 39 -7.79 25.34 -10.41
CA GLY A 39 -8.73 26.33 -9.87
C GLY A 39 -9.99 25.93 -9.05
N VAL A 40 -10.24 24.66 -8.76
CA VAL A 40 -11.29 24.15 -7.87
C VAL A 40 -10.77 24.17 -6.42
N GLU A 41 -11.62 24.49 -5.46
CA GLU A 41 -11.25 24.69 -4.05
C GLU A 41 -10.26 23.63 -3.54
N ALA A 42 -9.18 24.10 -2.92
CA ALA A 42 -8.00 23.29 -2.57
C ALA A 42 -8.28 22.01 -1.75
N GLN A 43 -9.46 21.88 -1.16
CA GLN A 43 -9.86 20.71 -0.36
C GLN A 43 -10.30 19.51 -1.22
N GLU A 44 -10.97 19.71 -2.35
CA GLU A 44 -11.47 18.60 -3.17
C GLU A 44 -10.38 17.96 -4.04
N LYS A 45 -9.30 18.68 -4.31
CA LYS A 45 -8.19 18.22 -5.16
C LYS A 45 -7.21 17.29 -4.49
N GLN A 46 -7.23 17.20 -3.16
CA GLN A 46 -6.23 16.46 -2.39
C GLN A 46 -6.61 15.00 -2.13
N LEU A 47 -7.83 14.61 -2.48
CA LEU A 47 -8.35 13.27 -2.26
C LEU A 47 -8.66 12.57 -3.57
N VAL A 48 -7.96 11.47 -3.83
CA VAL A 48 -8.24 10.54 -4.92
C VAL A 48 -8.77 9.25 -4.32
N LEU A 49 -10.04 8.95 -4.56
CA LEU A 49 -10.67 7.73 -4.07
C LEU A 49 -10.43 6.57 -5.03
N ALA A 50 -10.15 5.39 -4.48
CA ALA A 50 -9.95 4.18 -5.27
C ALA A 50 -11.15 3.83 -6.16
N GLN A 51 -12.36 4.18 -5.72
CA GLN A 51 -13.61 3.99 -6.46
C GLN A 51 -13.74 4.88 -7.71
N ASP A 52 -13.01 6.00 -7.76
CA ASP A 52 -13.05 6.98 -8.86
C ASP A 52 -12.04 6.65 -9.97
N LEU A 53 -11.18 5.66 -9.73
CA LEU A 53 -10.13 5.24 -10.66
C LEU A 53 -10.30 3.78 -11.06
N VAL A 54 -10.13 3.50 -12.35
CA VAL A 54 -9.99 2.10 -12.78
C VAL A 54 -8.66 1.52 -12.30
N PRO A 55 -8.57 0.20 -12.04
CA PRO A 55 -7.37 -0.45 -11.47
C PRO A 55 -6.06 -0.18 -12.23
N ALA A 56 -6.14 0.03 -13.55
CA ALA A 56 -4.98 0.38 -14.37
C ALA A 56 -4.44 1.77 -14.04
N ASP A 57 -5.31 2.74 -13.79
CA ASP A 57 -4.94 4.12 -13.47
C ASP A 57 -4.34 4.21 -12.07
N ILE A 58 -4.88 3.46 -11.10
CA ILE A 58 -4.31 3.36 -9.75
C ILE A 58 -2.88 2.80 -9.82
N ARG A 59 -2.65 1.75 -10.63
CA ARG A 59 -1.30 1.19 -10.77
C ARG A 59 -0.32 2.18 -11.38
N ARG A 60 -0.77 2.92 -12.41
CA ARG A 60 0.03 3.93 -13.07
C ARG A 60 0.33 5.09 -12.12
N LEU A 61 -0.68 5.62 -11.44
CA LEU A 61 -0.53 6.67 -10.44
C LEU A 61 0.46 6.26 -9.33
N ASN A 62 0.33 5.05 -8.79
CA ASN A 62 1.25 4.52 -7.79
C ASN A 62 2.69 4.42 -8.30
N GLN A 63 2.89 4.08 -9.57
CA GLN A 63 4.22 3.99 -10.17
C GLN A 63 4.84 5.38 -10.39
N GLU A 64 4.06 6.34 -10.83
CA GLU A 64 4.48 7.73 -11.06
C GLU A 64 4.80 8.42 -9.71
N LEU A 65 3.94 8.29 -8.71
CA LEU A 65 4.16 8.84 -7.37
C LEU A 65 5.44 8.29 -6.72
N ARG A 66 5.70 6.99 -6.86
CA ARG A 66 6.94 6.37 -6.36
C ARG A 66 8.17 6.94 -7.02
N GLY A 67 8.12 7.23 -8.32
CA GLY A 67 9.20 7.89 -9.04
C GLY A 67 9.54 9.29 -8.50
N GLY A 68 8.55 9.99 -7.92
CA GLY A 68 8.70 11.34 -7.36
C GLY A 68 9.52 11.44 -6.07
N GLN A 69 9.72 10.34 -5.32
CA GLN A 69 10.42 10.38 -4.03
C GLN A 69 11.92 10.73 -4.12
N ASN A 70 12.59 10.43 -5.23
CA ASN A 70 13.97 10.81 -5.55
C ASN A 70 15.01 10.57 -4.45
N TYR A 71 14.96 9.43 -3.77
CA TYR A 71 15.93 9.08 -2.74
C TYR A 71 17.31 8.78 -3.33
N GLN A 72 18.36 9.34 -2.69
CA GLN A 72 19.75 9.17 -3.11
C GLN A 72 20.45 8.01 -2.40
N SER A 73 20.01 7.66 -1.20
CA SER A 73 20.59 6.62 -0.37
C SER A 73 19.60 6.12 0.69
N ILE A 74 19.98 5.04 1.40
CA ILE A 74 19.21 4.56 2.56
C ILE A 74 19.24 5.57 3.71
N ASP A 75 20.32 6.30 3.89
CA ASP A 75 20.42 7.34 4.91
C ASP A 75 19.50 8.52 4.57
N ASP A 76 19.44 8.93 3.31
CA ASP A 76 18.48 9.93 2.83
C ASP A 76 17.02 9.50 3.06
N ILE A 77 16.69 8.22 2.82
CA ILE A 77 15.38 7.67 3.16
C ILE A 77 15.08 7.85 4.65
N ILE A 78 16.03 7.48 5.51
CA ILE A 78 15.84 7.52 6.96
C ILE A 78 15.66 8.96 7.44
N ASP A 79 16.55 9.87 7.06
CA ASP A 79 16.59 11.23 7.54
C ASP A 79 15.32 11.98 7.12
N ARG A 80 14.94 11.92 5.85
CA ARG A 80 13.73 12.59 5.35
C ARG A 80 12.46 11.99 5.94
N ASN A 81 12.40 10.67 6.05
CA ASN A 81 11.22 10.02 6.62
C ASN A 81 11.10 10.16 8.14
N ASN A 82 12.16 10.38 8.88
CA ASN A 82 12.05 10.69 10.31
C ASN A 82 11.29 12.01 10.54
N VAL A 83 11.56 13.04 9.74
CA VAL A 83 10.82 14.30 9.75
C VAL A 83 9.38 14.08 9.33
N PHE A 84 9.19 13.46 8.18
CA PHE A 84 7.86 13.19 7.64
C PHE A 84 7.01 12.29 8.55
N ASN A 85 7.61 11.29 9.22
CA ASN A 85 6.89 10.42 10.14
C ASN A 85 6.33 11.20 11.34
N SER A 86 7.03 12.22 11.83
CA SER A 86 6.51 13.10 12.89
C SER A 86 5.34 13.92 12.38
N GLU A 87 5.49 14.58 11.24
CA GLU A 87 4.45 15.38 10.58
C GLU A 87 3.19 14.55 10.32
N LEU A 88 3.36 13.37 9.73
CA LEU A 88 2.27 12.44 9.44
C LEU A 88 1.52 12.02 10.71
N ASN A 89 2.26 11.63 11.74
CA ASN A 89 1.64 11.17 12.99
C ASN A 89 0.91 12.30 13.73
N ASP A 90 1.40 13.54 13.67
CA ASP A 90 0.72 14.69 14.27
C ASP A 90 -0.58 15.03 13.53
N ALA A 91 -0.55 15.02 12.20
CA ALA A 91 -1.76 15.27 11.40
C ALA A 91 -2.79 14.14 11.55
N VAL A 92 -2.36 12.88 11.53
CA VAL A 92 -3.24 11.72 11.75
C VAL A 92 -3.88 11.77 13.14
N ARG A 93 -3.09 12.12 14.18
CA ARG A 93 -3.60 12.30 15.54
C ARG A 93 -4.66 13.41 15.61
N ALA A 94 -4.39 14.54 14.97
CA ALA A 94 -5.31 15.68 14.94
C ALA A 94 -6.61 15.33 14.21
N ALA A 95 -6.52 14.67 13.04
CA ALA A 95 -7.68 14.22 12.28
C ALA A 95 -8.50 13.17 13.06
N ALA A 96 -7.85 12.18 13.66
CA ALA A 96 -8.51 11.16 14.48
C ALA A 96 -9.23 11.77 15.68
N GLY A 97 -8.62 12.76 16.35
CA GLY A 97 -9.22 13.47 17.49
C GLY A 97 -10.52 14.20 17.15
N LYS A 98 -10.63 14.77 15.94
CA LYS A 98 -11.87 15.44 15.48
C LYS A 98 -13.05 14.48 15.36
N HIS A 99 -12.80 13.22 15.04
CA HIS A 99 -13.81 12.19 14.82
C HIS A 99 -13.90 11.17 15.95
N GLN A 100 -13.20 11.38 17.07
CA GLN A 100 -13.12 10.46 18.21
C GLN A 100 -12.63 9.05 17.84
N ILE A 101 -11.84 8.97 16.79
CA ILE A 101 -11.21 7.75 16.30
C ILE A 101 -9.93 7.49 17.08
N VAL A 102 -9.63 6.23 17.38
CA VAL A 102 -8.42 5.89 18.14
C VAL A 102 -7.20 5.90 17.21
N TYR A 103 -6.28 6.82 17.50
CA TYR A 103 -4.99 6.89 16.85
C TYR A 103 -3.97 5.96 17.51
N VAL A 104 -3.16 5.29 16.70
CA VAL A 104 -2.04 4.47 17.12
C VAL A 104 -0.78 4.96 16.42
N ALA A 105 0.18 5.44 17.20
CA ALA A 105 1.42 5.99 16.66
C ALA A 105 2.19 4.96 15.82
N GLY A 106 2.51 5.34 14.61
CA GLY A 106 3.38 4.57 13.73
C GLY A 106 4.85 4.92 13.99
N LYS A 107 5.67 3.93 14.29
CA LYS A 107 7.12 4.11 14.29
C LYS A 107 7.63 4.08 12.86
N ALA A 108 8.57 4.96 12.52
CA ALA A 108 9.30 4.86 11.27
C ALA A 108 9.95 3.46 11.14
N LYS A 109 10.03 2.97 9.91
CA LYS A 109 10.62 1.65 9.65
C LYS A 109 12.11 1.66 9.98
N GLU A 110 12.57 0.65 10.71
CA GLU A 110 13.98 0.49 11.07
C GLU A 110 14.85 0.25 9.84
N ARG A 111 16.11 0.75 9.88
CA ARG A 111 17.10 0.64 8.80
C ARG A 111 17.20 -0.78 8.22
N ALA A 112 17.34 -1.78 9.08
CA ALA A 112 17.50 -3.17 8.63
C ALA A 112 16.29 -3.65 7.80
N ARG A 113 15.08 -3.21 8.18
CA ARG A 113 13.85 -3.56 7.45
C ARG A 113 13.68 -2.75 6.16
N ILE A 114 14.25 -1.55 6.09
CA ILE A 114 14.31 -0.74 4.85
C ILE A 114 15.21 -1.46 3.85
N VAL A 115 16.43 -1.83 4.26
CA VAL A 115 17.41 -2.56 3.44
C VAL A 115 16.80 -3.86 2.93
N GLU A 116 16.31 -4.72 3.83
CA GLU A 116 15.67 -6.00 3.48
C GLU A 116 14.57 -5.83 2.41
N LYS A 117 13.76 -4.79 2.55
CA LYS A 117 12.65 -4.55 1.63
C LYS A 117 13.12 -4.02 0.27
N ILE A 118 14.10 -3.12 0.26
CA ILE A 118 14.67 -2.58 -0.96
C ILE A 118 15.37 -3.69 -1.76
N GLU A 119 16.20 -4.50 -1.11
CA GLU A 119 16.93 -5.59 -1.76
C GLU A 119 16.00 -6.73 -2.18
N GLY A 120 15.15 -7.22 -1.24
CA GLY A 120 14.33 -8.41 -1.47
C GLY A 120 13.07 -8.18 -2.28
N LYS A 121 12.47 -6.96 -2.24
CA LYS A 121 11.20 -6.69 -2.91
C LYS A 121 11.33 -5.73 -4.09
N TYR A 122 12.22 -4.77 -4.01
CA TYR A 122 12.32 -3.67 -4.97
C TYR A 122 13.58 -3.70 -5.83
N ASN A 123 14.36 -4.79 -5.80
CA ASN A 123 15.58 -4.98 -6.62
C ASN A 123 16.54 -3.78 -6.54
N GLY A 124 16.76 -3.25 -5.35
CA GLY A 124 17.63 -2.11 -5.11
C GLY A 124 17.01 -0.73 -5.42
N GLN A 125 15.76 -0.66 -5.87
CA GLN A 125 15.12 0.61 -6.23
C GLN A 125 14.63 1.34 -4.98
N LEU A 126 15.36 2.38 -4.57
CA LEU A 126 15.12 3.17 -3.36
C LEU A 126 13.73 3.85 -3.37
N ASN A 127 13.32 4.38 -4.52
CA ASN A 127 12.10 5.17 -4.66
C ASN A 127 10.80 4.36 -4.51
N TYR A 128 10.90 3.02 -4.52
CA TYR A 128 9.71 2.17 -4.42
C TYR A 128 9.24 1.91 -2.99
N ILE A 129 10.00 2.34 -1.97
CA ILE A 129 9.59 2.17 -0.59
C ILE A 129 8.63 3.29 -0.17
N THR A 130 7.41 2.93 0.21
CA THR A 130 6.32 3.89 0.50
C THR A 130 5.80 3.77 1.93
N ASP A 131 6.38 2.90 2.74
CA ASP A 131 5.89 2.57 4.08
C ASP A 131 6.97 2.74 5.16
N VAL A 132 7.85 3.73 4.98
CA VAL A 132 8.83 4.12 6.00
C VAL A 132 8.14 4.95 7.07
N SER A 133 7.44 6.02 6.66
CA SER A 133 6.56 6.82 7.53
C SER A 133 5.19 6.15 7.61
N ARG A 134 4.68 5.93 8.83
CA ARG A 134 3.46 5.15 9.05
C ARG A 134 2.63 5.68 10.19
N ALA A 135 1.32 5.53 10.07
CA ALA A 135 0.37 5.69 11.17
C ALA A 135 -0.76 4.67 11.07
N THR A 136 -1.49 4.46 12.14
CA THR A 136 -2.67 3.59 12.14
C THR A 136 -3.79 4.27 12.91
N VAL A 137 -5.00 4.14 12.41
CA VAL A 137 -6.21 4.50 13.16
C VAL A 137 -7.14 3.31 13.24
N THR A 138 -7.89 3.22 14.35
CA THR A 138 -8.89 2.16 14.50
C THR A 138 -10.28 2.79 14.51
N ILE A 139 -11.17 2.23 13.72
CA ILE A 139 -12.55 2.66 13.55
C ILE A 139 -13.51 1.59 14.06
N THR A 140 -14.74 1.96 14.32
CA THR A 140 -15.81 1.04 14.74
C THR A 140 -16.92 0.93 13.70
N LYS A 141 -17.06 1.94 12.85
CA LYS A 141 -18.06 2.00 11.76
C LYS A 141 -17.39 2.39 10.44
N PRO A 142 -17.87 1.86 9.30
CA PRO A 142 -17.29 2.19 7.99
C PRO A 142 -17.23 3.68 7.66
N GLY A 143 -18.31 4.42 7.95
CA GLY A 143 -18.41 5.86 7.68
C GLY A 143 -17.38 6.72 8.41
N GLU A 144 -16.84 6.26 9.54
CA GLU A 144 -15.74 6.95 10.26
C GLU A 144 -14.49 7.06 9.39
N ALA A 145 -14.26 6.09 8.47
CA ALA A 145 -13.12 6.12 7.56
C ALA A 145 -13.20 7.31 6.59
N ASP A 146 -14.38 7.55 5.99
CA ASP A 146 -14.55 8.58 4.98
C ASP A 146 -14.40 9.99 5.59
N ASP A 147 -14.94 10.20 6.79
CA ASP A 147 -14.81 11.46 7.52
C ASP A 147 -13.35 11.73 7.93
N PHE A 148 -12.65 10.69 8.38
CA PHE A 148 -11.23 10.76 8.70
C PHE A 148 -10.38 11.09 7.46
N ILE A 149 -10.61 10.38 6.34
CA ILE A 149 -9.89 10.58 5.08
C ILE A 149 -10.09 12.01 4.59
N ARG A 150 -11.33 12.52 4.58
CA ARG A 150 -11.65 13.90 4.18
C ARG A 150 -10.92 14.92 5.05
N THR A 151 -10.82 14.68 6.36
CA THR A 151 -10.09 15.58 7.25
C THR A 151 -8.57 15.53 7.01
N LEU A 152 -8.00 14.33 6.77
CA LEU A 152 -6.58 14.14 6.52
C LEU A 152 -6.17 14.77 5.18
N SER A 153 -7.04 14.71 4.16
CA SER A 153 -6.78 15.31 2.84
C SER A 153 -6.71 16.85 2.86
N GLY A 154 -7.14 17.48 3.94
CA GLY A 154 -6.88 18.90 4.18
C GLY A 154 -5.41 19.24 4.50
N SER A 155 -4.59 18.25 4.84
CA SER A 155 -3.16 18.43 5.17
C SER A 155 -2.21 17.80 4.15
N PHE A 156 -2.65 16.78 3.43
CA PHE A 156 -1.82 16.00 2.50
C PHE A 156 -2.58 15.66 1.23
N HIS A 157 -1.84 15.29 0.19
CA HIS A 157 -2.46 14.52 -0.90
C HIS A 157 -2.69 13.09 -0.42
N VAL A 158 -3.91 12.60 -0.55
CA VAL A 158 -4.30 11.27 -0.06
C VAL A 158 -4.81 10.42 -1.21
N VAL A 159 -4.25 9.23 -1.36
CA VAL A 159 -4.76 8.21 -2.28
C VAL A 159 -5.34 7.07 -1.45
N ASP A 160 -6.64 6.87 -1.54
CA ASP A 160 -7.34 5.76 -0.91
C ASP A 160 -7.17 4.50 -1.77
N GLU A 161 -6.35 3.55 -1.30
CA GLU A 161 -6.15 2.26 -1.98
C GLU A 161 -7.31 1.27 -1.75
N GLY A 162 -8.28 1.65 -0.94
CA GLY A 162 -9.41 0.80 -0.56
C GLY A 162 -9.06 -0.25 0.49
N TYR A 163 -10.03 -1.11 0.77
CA TYR A 163 -9.82 -2.26 1.66
C TYR A 163 -9.06 -3.37 0.93
N ALA A 164 -8.02 -3.90 1.57
CA ALA A 164 -7.21 -4.98 1.06
C ALA A 164 -7.05 -6.09 2.11
N GLY A 165 -7.13 -7.32 1.65
CA GLY A 165 -6.91 -8.52 2.46
C GLY A 165 -6.99 -9.78 1.60
N PRO A 166 -6.54 -10.92 2.13
CA PRO A 166 -6.69 -12.20 1.45
C PRO A 166 -8.17 -12.58 1.37
N ARG A 167 -8.58 -13.16 0.26
CA ARG A 167 -9.95 -13.59 0.02
C ARG A 167 -10.29 -14.84 0.83
N ARG A 168 -11.56 -14.96 1.23
CA ARG A 168 -12.07 -16.19 1.81
C ARG A 168 -11.93 -17.33 0.79
N GLY A 169 -11.38 -18.47 1.22
CA GLY A 169 -11.11 -19.61 0.34
C GLY A 169 -9.81 -19.54 -0.45
N SER A 170 -9.00 -18.48 -0.31
CA SER A 170 -7.62 -18.46 -0.82
C SER A 170 -6.68 -19.17 0.16
N ASP A 171 -5.59 -19.77 -0.36
CA ASP A 171 -4.56 -20.41 0.48
C ASP A 171 -3.90 -19.48 1.51
N GLY A 172 -3.99 -18.17 1.27
CA GLY A 172 -3.48 -17.13 2.15
C GLY A 172 -4.51 -16.51 3.08
N TYR A 173 -5.78 -16.97 3.07
CA TYR A 173 -6.81 -16.37 3.90
C TYR A 173 -6.49 -16.49 5.38
N SER A 174 -6.47 -15.35 6.05
CA SER A 174 -6.31 -15.26 7.50
C SER A 174 -7.46 -14.51 8.17
N GLY A 175 -8.45 -14.06 7.42
CA GLY A 175 -9.53 -13.20 7.92
C GLY A 175 -9.12 -11.74 8.19
N TYR A 176 -7.84 -11.39 8.02
CA TYR A 176 -7.35 -10.03 8.22
C TYR A 176 -7.58 -9.17 6.98
N TYR A 177 -8.06 -7.95 7.20
CA TYR A 177 -8.09 -6.89 6.18
C TYR A 177 -7.93 -5.52 6.83
N ASP A 178 -7.46 -4.57 6.04
CA ASP A 178 -7.36 -3.16 6.41
C ASP A 178 -7.63 -2.27 5.18
N LYS A 179 -7.91 -1.01 5.42
CA LYS A 179 -7.93 0.03 4.39
C LYS A 179 -6.60 0.75 4.42
N LYS A 180 -5.99 0.95 3.26
CA LYS A 180 -4.70 1.62 3.14
C LYS A 180 -4.83 2.93 2.41
N LEU A 181 -4.16 3.92 2.95
CA LEU A 181 -3.98 5.21 2.30
C LEU A 181 -2.49 5.42 2.01
N MET A 182 -2.18 5.89 0.81
CA MET A 182 -0.93 6.58 0.56
C MET A 182 -1.12 8.06 0.86
N VAL A 183 -0.25 8.61 1.66
CA VAL A 183 -0.25 10.00 2.07
C VAL A 183 1.03 10.65 1.57
N ILE A 184 0.90 11.75 0.81
CA ILE A 184 2.00 12.39 0.12
C ILE A 184 2.13 13.80 0.63
N ASN A 185 3.32 14.17 1.12
CA ASN A 185 3.59 15.54 1.56
C ASN A 185 4.03 16.46 0.40
N SER A 186 4.26 17.73 0.69
CA SER A 186 4.68 18.74 -0.29
C SER A 186 6.04 18.45 -0.94
N GLU A 187 6.87 17.59 -0.33
CA GLU A 187 8.16 17.17 -0.88
C GLU A 187 8.05 15.91 -1.76
N GLY A 188 6.84 15.36 -1.94
CA GLY A 188 6.60 14.13 -2.67
C GLY A 188 6.97 12.85 -1.92
N LEU A 189 7.22 12.92 -0.60
CA LEU A 189 7.45 11.74 0.22
C LEU A 189 6.14 11.01 0.47
N ILE A 190 6.18 9.69 0.41
CA ILE A 190 5.00 8.84 0.58
C ILE A 190 5.06 8.12 1.93
N GLY A 191 3.98 8.26 2.70
CA GLY A 191 3.73 7.51 3.93
C GLY A 191 2.49 6.62 3.81
N GLU A 192 2.40 5.62 4.66
CA GLU A 192 1.27 4.69 4.75
C GLU A 192 0.42 4.99 5.98
N VAL A 193 -0.88 5.22 5.79
CA VAL A 193 -1.85 5.23 6.89
C VAL A 193 -2.76 4.01 6.76
N ILE A 194 -2.84 3.24 7.82
CA ILE A 194 -3.72 2.07 7.90
C ILE A 194 -4.96 2.43 8.71
N ILE A 195 -6.13 2.22 8.11
CA ILE A 195 -7.42 2.28 8.78
C ILE A 195 -7.89 0.85 8.99
N ILE A 196 -8.11 0.46 10.22
CA ILE A 196 -8.48 -0.91 10.58
C ILE A 196 -9.65 -0.91 11.58
N GLU A 197 -10.56 -1.86 11.43
CA GLU A 197 -11.62 -2.04 12.42
C GLU A 197 -11.02 -2.48 13.77
N ARG A 198 -11.60 -1.98 14.86
CA ARG A 198 -11.06 -2.11 16.23
C ARG A 198 -10.84 -3.57 16.66
N ASN A 199 -11.80 -4.46 16.40
CA ASN A 199 -11.66 -5.85 16.82
C ASN A 199 -10.58 -6.59 16.02
N LEU A 200 -10.42 -6.27 14.73
CA LEU A 200 -9.31 -6.78 13.92
C LEU A 200 -7.96 -6.25 14.41
N PHE A 201 -7.92 -4.97 14.80
CA PHE A 201 -6.71 -4.38 15.35
C PHE A 201 -6.28 -5.07 16.66
N GLU A 202 -7.20 -5.31 17.57
CA GLU A 202 -6.91 -6.01 18.83
C GLU A 202 -6.47 -7.46 18.58
N ALA A 203 -7.10 -8.16 17.65
CA ALA A 203 -6.67 -9.49 17.23
C ALA A 203 -5.24 -9.47 16.65
N LYS A 204 -4.94 -8.51 15.77
CA LYS A 204 -3.60 -8.30 15.18
C LYS A 204 -2.56 -7.99 16.24
N LYS A 205 -2.84 -7.02 17.13
CA LYS A 205 -1.93 -6.55 18.17
C LYS A 205 -1.59 -7.66 19.20
N GLY A 206 -2.54 -8.55 19.46
CA GLY A 206 -2.35 -9.71 20.32
C GLY A 206 -1.47 -10.77 19.64
N ILE A 207 -2.06 -11.92 19.39
CA ILE A 207 -1.36 -13.10 18.85
C ILE A 207 -1.28 -13.06 17.32
N GLY A 208 -2.23 -12.40 16.64
CA GLY A 208 -2.40 -12.47 15.19
C GLY A 208 -1.14 -12.09 14.40
N HIS A 209 -0.39 -11.07 14.84
CA HIS A 209 0.85 -10.67 14.19
C HIS A 209 1.96 -11.73 14.31
N GLN A 210 2.02 -12.46 15.41
CA GLN A 210 3.02 -13.53 15.58
C GLN A 210 2.65 -14.74 14.70
N LEU A 211 1.37 -15.13 14.67
CA LEU A 211 0.87 -16.17 13.77
C LEU A 211 1.18 -15.85 12.30
N TYR A 212 0.94 -14.61 11.89
CA TYR A 212 1.28 -14.14 10.55
C TYR A 212 2.79 -14.22 10.24
N LYS A 213 3.67 -13.91 11.21
CA LYS A 213 5.12 -14.06 11.03
C LYS A 213 5.52 -15.51 10.81
N ILE A 214 4.97 -16.44 11.59
CA ILE A 214 5.21 -17.89 11.41
C ILE A 214 4.80 -18.31 10.00
N GLN A 215 3.60 -17.93 9.56
CA GLN A 215 3.12 -18.24 8.20
C GLN A 215 4.08 -17.78 7.11
N ARG A 216 4.69 -16.60 7.27
CA ARG A 216 5.58 -15.98 6.28
C ARG A 216 7.04 -16.43 6.31
N GLY A 217 7.36 -17.45 7.09
CA GLY A 217 8.69 -17.99 7.10
C GLY A 217 9.65 -17.37 8.13
N SER A 218 9.14 -16.58 9.08
CA SER A 218 9.96 -16.17 10.23
C SER A 218 10.41 -17.38 11.04
N ASP A 219 11.51 -17.22 11.76
CA ASP A 219 12.00 -18.22 12.70
C ASP A 219 10.87 -18.59 13.70
N ILE A 220 10.57 -19.89 13.74
CA ILE A 220 9.43 -20.42 14.50
C ILE A 220 9.69 -20.28 15.99
N ASP A 221 10.86 -20.71 16.49
CA ASP A 221 11.18 -20.71 17.91
C ASP A 221 11.22 -19.29 18.48
N ILE A 222 11.89 -18.36 17.78
CA ILE A 222 11.94 -16.95 18.17
C ILE A 222 10.54 -16.35 18.21
N THR A 223 9.67 -16.75 17.27
CA THR A 223 8.32 -16.17 17.16
C THR A 223 7.38 -16.80 18.19
N LEU A 224 7.45 -18.11 18.42
CA LEU A 224 6.67 -18.82 19.44
C LEU A 224 6.94 -18.28 20.86
N ASN A 225 8.20 -17.92 21.16
CA ASN A 225 8.56 -17.32 22.43
C ASN A 225 7.88 -15.97 22.69
N LYS A 226 7.40 -15.29 21.65
CA LYS A 226 6.64 -14.02 21.73
C LYS A 226 5.13 -14.23 21.84
N ILE A 227 4.65 -15.45 21.64
CA ILE A 227 3.24 -15.80 21.84
C ILE A 227 3.02 -16.04 23.34
N PRO A 228 2.02 -15.39 23.96
CA PRO A 228 1.66 -15.66 25.35
C PRO A 228 1.36 -17.13 25.60
N ASP A 229 1.67 -17.62 26.81
CA ASP A 229 1.35 -18.98 27.20
C ASP A 229 -0.17 -19.21 27.15
N GLY A 230 -0.56 -20.32 26.52
CA GLY A 230 -1.97 -20.63 26.32
C GLY A 230 -2.19 -21.76 25.31
N PRO A 231 -3.46 -22.06 25.00
CA PRO A 231 -3.80 -23.18 24.13
C PRO A 231 -3.17 -23.12 22.74
N ILE A 232 -3.14 -21.93 22.14
CA ILE A 232 -2.56 -21.73 20.79
C ILE A 232 -1.07 -22.06 20.81
N LYS A 233 -0.31 -21.47 21.74
CA LYS A 233 1.14 -21.75 21.86
C LYS A 233 1.40 -23.24 22.08
N LYS A 234 0.65 -23.88 22.95
CA LYS A 234 0.79 -25.34 23.23
C LYS A 234 0.55 -26.17 21.98
N ARG A 235 -0.49 -25.86 21.20
CA ARG A 235 -0.75 -26.58 19.92
C ARG A 235 0.39 -26.41 18.91
N LEU A 236 0.92 -25.21 18.75
CA LEU A 236 2.05 -24.97 17.87
C LEU A 236 3.33 -25.67 18.36
N GLN A 237 3.59 -25.65 19.67
CA GLN A 237 4.74 -26.34 20.27
C GLN A 237 4.67 -27.86 20.09
N ALA A 238 3.49 -28.45 20.12
CA ALA A 238 3.31 -29.89 19.88
C ALA A 238 3.65 -30.34 18.46
N LEU A 239 3.78 -29.41 17.53
CA LEU A 239 4.13 -29.64 16.12
C LEU A 239 5.60 -29.29 15.80
N LEU A 240 6.39 -28.88 16.81
CA LEU A 240 7.80 -28.57 16.61
C LEU A 240 8.55 -29.80 16.06
N GLY A 241 9.37 -29.56 15.03
CA GLY A 241 10.03 -30.60 14.24
C GLY A 241 9.41 -30.79 12.85
N ASP A 242 8.21 -30.24 12.61
CA ASP A 242 7.59 -30.15 11.30
C ASP A 242 7.17 -28.70 11.03
N ASP A 243 8.05 -27.95 10.38
CA ASP A 243 7.86 -26.53 10.10
C ASP A 243 6.61 -26.26 9.25
N GLU A 244 6.27 -27.17 8.32
CA GLU A 244 5.09 -27.02 7.47
C GLU A 244 3.82 -27.18 8.30
N ALA A 245 3.78 -28.18 9.18
CA ALA A 245 2.65 -28.38 10.10
C ALA A 245 2.48 -27.18 11.05
N VAL A 246 3.57 -26.62 11.59
CA VAL A 246 3.53 -25.43 12.43
C VAL A 246 2.97 -24.23 11.66
N ARG A 247 3.39 -24.01 10.42
CA ARG A 247 2.90 -22.90 9.58
C ARG A 247 1.44 -23.08 9.20
N ALA A 248 1.02 -24.30 8.87
CA ALA A 248 -0.38 -24.61 8.59
C ALA A 248 -1.28 -24.38 9.82
N ALA A 249 -0.84 -24.85 10.99
CA ALA A 249 -1.53 -24.61 12.25
C ALA A 249 -1.60 -23.11 12.60
N ALA A 250 -0.51 -22.37 12.43
CA ALA A 250 -0.50 -20.92 12.65
C ALA A 250 -1.47 -20.18 11.73
N ARG A 251 -1.63 -20.65 10.48
CA ARG A 251 -2.63 -20.11 9.55
C ARG A 251 -4.05 -20.36 10.06
N LEU A 252 -4.36 -21.59 10.46
CA LEU A 252 -5.67 -21.96 10.99
C LEU A 252 -6.02 -21.15 12.24
N GLU A 253 -5.09 -21.06 13.19
CA GLU A 253 -5.28 -20.27 14.41
C GLU A 253 -5.47 -18.77 14.11
N GLY A 254 -4.74 -18.23 13.13
CA GLY A 254 -4.93 -16.86 12.64
C GLY A 254 -6.31 -16.64 12.05
N THR A 255 -6.79 -17.58 11.22
CA THR A 255 -8.14 -17.52 10.64
C THR A 255 -9.20 -17.52 11.74
N ASN A 256 -9.15 -18.47 12.68
CA ASN A 256 -10.10 -18.55 13.78
C ASN A 256 -10.12 -17.29 14.64
N LEU A 257 -8.93 -16.69 14.88
CA LEU A 257 -8.79 -15.47 15.64
C LEU A 257 -9.51 -14.30 14.97
N TYR A 258 -9.31 -14.11 13.66
CA TYR A 258 -9.92 -13.03 12.91
C TYR A 258 -11.42 -13.28 12.65
N GLU A 259 -11.86 -14.51 12.44
CA GLU A 259 -13.29 -14.84 12.36
C GLU A 259 -14.02 -14.52 13.68
N THR A 260 -13.35 -14.77 14.82
CA THR A 260 -13.87 -14.38 16.14
C THR A 260 -13.95 -12.85 16.28
N ALA A 261 -12.98 -12.10 15.71
CA ALA A 261 -13.01 -10.65 15.67
C ALA A 261 -14.17 -10.14 14.80
N HIS A 262 -14.37 -10.75 13.62
CA HIS A 262 -15.48 -10.43 12.71
C HIS A 262 -16.85 -10.58 13.37
N ALA A 263 -17.05 -11.61 14.18
CA ALA A 263 -18.31 -11.85 14.89
C ALA A 263 -18.66 -10.75 15.92
N ARG A 264 -17.71 -9.86 16.23
CA ARG A 264 -17.88 -8.76 17.19
C ARG A 264 -17.96 -7.38 16.52
N MET A 265 -17.87 -7.33 15.20
CA MET A 265 -17.91 -6.08 14.44
C MET A 265 -19.31 -5.49 14.34
N ASP A 266 -19.37 -4.21 14.02
CA ASP A 266 -20.59 -3.58 13.60
C ASP A 266 -21.17 -4.28 12.36
N PRO A 267 -22.50 -4.51 12.28
CA PRO A 267 -23.14 -5.18 11.16
C PRO A 267 -22.87 -4.50 9.79
N GLU A 268 -22.68 -3.19 9.73
CA GLU A 268 -22.30 -2.50 8.50
C GLU A 268 -20.94 -2.92 7.99
N PHE A 269 -19.97 -3.15 8.91
CA PHE A 269 -18.67 -3.73 8.54
C PHE A 269 -18.81 -5.14 8.03
N VAL A 270 -19.62 -5.97 8.67
CA VAL A 270 -19.84 -7.35 8.24
C VAL A 270 -20.43 -7.39 6.83
N GLN A 271 -21.37 -6.50 6.53
CA GLN A 271 -21.95 -6.39 5.19
C GLN A 271 -20.91 -5.91 4.16
N LEU A 272 -20.17 -4.84 4.46
CA LEU A 272 -19.13 -4.29 3.60
C LEU A 272 -18.06 -5.36 3.29
N THR A 273 -17.60 -6.07 4.28
CA THR A 273 -16.55 -7.08 4.13
C THR A 273 -17.04 -8.40 3.58
N GLY A 274 -18.31 -8.76 3.79
CA GLY A 274 -18.95 -9.89 3.10
C GLY A 274 -18.86 -9.72 1.59
N ASN A 275 -19.11 -8.52 1.10
CA ASN A 275 -18.96 -8.17 -0.31
C ASN A 275 -17.47 -8.20 -0.74
N LEU A 276 -16.57 -7.64 0.06
CA LEU A 276 -15.12 -7.62 -0.24
C LEU A 276 -14.46 -9.00 -0.19
N LEU A 277 -14.94 -9.89 0.68
CA LEU A 277 -14.38 -11.25 0.80
C LEU A 277 -14.91 -12.19 -0.28
N ASN A 278 -16.11 -11.97 -0.78
CA ASN A 278 -16.77 -12.80 -1.78
C ASN A 278 -16.61 -12.25 -3.20
N ASP A 279 -16.60 -10.92 -3.38
CA ASP A 279 -16.35 -10.25 -4.65
C ASP A 279 -14.94 -9.62 -4.65
N PRO A 280 -14.09 -10.00 -5.57
CA PRO A 280 -12.74 -9.46 -5.61
C PRO A 280 -12.75 -8.00 -6.06
N PRO A 281 -12.28 -7.06 -5.27
CA PRO A 281 -11.76 -5.85 -5.88
C PRO A 281 -10.61 -6.29 -6.81
N GLN A 282 -10.67 -5.91 -8.09
CA GLN A 282 -9.69 -6.32 -9.11
C GLN A 282 -8.25 -5.82 -8.83
N LEU A 283 -7.97 -5.32 -7.62
CA LEU A 283 -6.74 -4.67 -7.19
C LEU A 283 -5.63 -5.63 -6.71
N SER A 284 -5.91 -6.92 -6.46
CA SER A 284 -4.96 -7.81 -5.80
C SER A 284 -4.03 -8.64 -6.70
N SER A 285 -4.01 -8.41 -8.03
CA SER A 285 -3.16 -9.20 -8.95
C SER A 285 -1.75 -8.62 -9.23
N VAL A 286 -1.25 -7.69 -8.43
CA VAL A 286 0.05 -7.01 -8.68
C VAL A 286 1.28 -7.79 -8.17
N ALA A 287 1.11 -8.97 -7.57
CA ALA A 287 2.23 -9.70 -6.97
C ALA A 287 2.81 -10.84 -7.83
N ALA A 288 2.33 -11.10 -9.03
CA ALA A 288 2.75 -12.27 -9.77
C ALA A 288 3.00 -11.99 -11.26
N ASN A 289 3.98 -11.18 -11.62
CA ASN A 289 4.60 -11.25 -12.96
C ASN A 289 5.99 -10.57 -12.94
N SER A 290 6.94 -11.16 -12.21
CA SER A 290 8.35 -11.06 -12.56
C SER A 290 8.74 -12.39 -13.19
N ALA A 291 8.53 -12.51 -14.50
CA ALA A 291 9.14 -13.58 -15.28
C ALA A 291 10.67 -13.44 -15.19
N PRO A 292 11.42 -14.55 -15.02
CA PRO A 292 12.87 -14.49 -15.03
C PRO A 292 13.37 -14.10 -16.42
N VAL A 293 14.15 -13.03 -16.49
CA VAL A 293 14.89 -12.69 -17.70
C VAL A 293 15.94 -13.80 -17.92
N SER A 294 15.70 -14.63 -18.92
CA SER A 294 16.66 -15.64 -19.38
C SER A 294 17.88 -14.93 -19.95
N SER A 295 19.00 -14.95 -19.20
CA SER A 295 20.30 -14.53 -19.70
C SER A 295 20.89 -15.65 -20.58
N THR A 296 20.69 -15.55 -21.89
CA THR A 296 21.48 -16.30 -22.85
C THR A 296 22.75 -15.50 -23.15
N VAL A 297 23.83 -15.81 -22.46
CA VAL A 297 25.16 -15.37 -22.83
C VAL A 297 25.62 -16.26 -23.99
N ARG A 298 26.01 -15.65 -25.11
CA ARG A 298 26.92 -16.20 -26.12
C ARG A 298 28.22 -15.44 -26.06
#